data_0b74f1020ff30e3a9d078c0030e99205
#
_entry.id   0b74f1020ff30e3a9d078c0030e99205
#
_cell.length_a   1.000
_cell.length_b   1.000
_cell.length_c   1.000
_cell.angle_alpha   90.00
_cell.angle_beta   90.00
_cell.angle_gamma   90.00
#
_symmetry.space_group_name_H-M   'P 1'
#
loop_
_entity.id
_entity.type
_entity.pdbx_description
1 polymer ?
#
loop_
_entity_poly.entity_id
_entity_poly.type
_entity_poly.pdbx_seq_one_letter_code
_entity_poly.pdbx_strand_id
1 'polypeptide(L)'
;MLASSSLIASAFRCNIAQLVDAIPAPIITHFLKDAGTEKYGGFPSAGFSFFPTRDPQLRTFAGQTGKPGGVYVTSVEPNMPAVKAGLQVGDIVTEIGHNWIDQNGNYVDPLYGKIELTNLLTAHAFAGDNVPFQVQRDGKSLEFNVTLEHRAAKNYVVAPYNLDQPPLYYVLGGVIFQELSRQYLKEWGANWQKEAPQRFVYLDRFQSELFPEGHRKVVVLSQVLPANATIGYDDLAYLVVKKVNGAEVKSLADLAEAVKHPIDGFIKIETEEDPKQIELEAAQVAAEAPALQENYGIPSLERLE
;
A
#
# COMPACT_ATOMS: atom_id res chain seq x y z
N MET A 1 11.29 -7.71 -2.73
CA MET A 1 9.88 -7.46 -2.35
C MET A 1 9.23 -8.80 -2.06
N LEU A 2 9.32 -9.24 -0.82
CA LEU A 2 8.77 -10.53 -0.37
C LEU A 2 7.47 -10.23 0.37
N ALA A 3 6.46 -9.85 -0.39
CA ALA A 3 5.12 -9.71 0.16
C ALA A 3 4.57 -11.11 0.43
N SER A 4 4.14 -11.30 1.63
CA SER A 4 3.41 -12.41 2.21
C SER A 4 4.21 -13.60 2.71
N SER A 5 4.97 -13.38 3.75
CA SER A 5 5.35 -14.44 4.69
C SER A 5 4.15 -15.09 5.42
N SER A 6 2.92 -14.61 5.23
CA SER A 6 1.73 -15.17 5.88
C SER A 6 1.16 -16.43 5.22
N LEU A 7 1.59 -16.75 4.00
CA LEU A 7 1.04 -17.88 3.23
C LEU A 7 1.65 -19.24 3.54
N ILE A 8 2.75 -19.30 4.28
CA ILE A 8 3.51 -20.55 4.49
C ILE A 8 3.35 -21.10 5.91
N ALA A 9 2.92 -20.29 6.87
CA ALA A 9 2.91 -20.65 8.28
C ALA A 9 1.86 -21.71 8.68
N SER A 10 0.95 -22.14 7.80
CA SER A 10 -0.11 -23.10 8.17
C SER A 10 0.22 -24.57 7.91
N ALA A 11 1.33 -24.89 7.23
CA ALA A 11 1.58 -26.26 6.77
C ALA A 11 2.46 -27.13 7.68
N PHE A 12 3.25 -26.57 8.59
CA PHE A 12 4.14 -27.36 9.44
C PHE A 12 4.07 -26.94 10.90
N ARG A 13 3.12 -27.51 11.66
CA ARG A 13 3.25 -27.62 13.12
C ARG A 13 4.09 -28.84 13.44
N CYS A 14 5.39 -28.73 13.37
CA CYS A 14 6.29 -29.63 14.06
C CYS A 14 6.64 -28.99 15.41
N ASN A 15 6.58 -29.77 16.47
CA ASN A 15 6.80 -29.34 17.87
C ASN A 15 8.27 -29.00 18.15
N ILE A 16 8.91 -28.17 17.34
CA ILE A 16 10.27 -27.69 17.54
C ILE A 16 10.22 -26.17 17.60
N ALA A 17 10.86 -25.59 18.60
CA ALA A 17 10.83 -24.19 18.98
C ALA A 17 11.49 -23.20 17.98
N GLN A 18 11.60 -23.55 16.71
CA GLN A 18 12.10 -22.66 15.64
C GLN A 18 11.22 -22.84 14.39
N LEU A 19 10.38 -21.86 14.09
CA LEU A 19 9.75 -21.70 12.79
C LEU A 19 10.81 -21.15 11.82
N VAL A 20 11.09 -21.89 10.76
CA VAL A 20 11.92 -21.41 9.65
C VAL A 20 10.98 -21.06 8.49
N ASP A 21 10.90 -19.80 8.14
CA ASP A 21 10.21 -19.35 6.94
C ASP A 21 11.11 -19.58 5.73
N ALA A 22 10.59 -20.26 4.71
CA ALA A 22 11.31 -20.50 3.46
C ALA A 22 10.48 -20.00 2.27
N ILE A 23 11.16 -19.41 1.28
CA ILE A 23 10.51 -19.05 0.02
C ILE A 23 10.37 -20.32 -0.82
N PRO A 24 9.15 -20.69 -1.28
CA PRO A 24 8.95 -21.88 -2.10
C PRO A 24 9.70 -21.80 -3.44
N ALA A 25 10.23 -22.95 -3.87
CA ALA A 25 10.97 -23.04 -5.13
C ALA A 25 10.20 -22.51 -6.36
N PRO A 26 8.88 -22.69 -6.52
CA PRO A 26 8.13 -22.06 -7.62
C PRO A 26 8.23 -20.54 -7.65
N ILE A 27 8.16 -19.88 -6.50
CA ILE A 27 8.30 -18.41 -6.41
C ILE A 27 9.70 -17.97 -6.81
N ILE A 28 10.74 -18.70 -6.34
CA ILE A 28 12.14 -18.42 -6.73
C ILE A 28 12.30 -18.61 -8.24
N THR A 29 11.79 -19.71 -8.79
CA THR A 29 11.89 -20.02 -10.23
C THR A 29 11.15 -18.98 -11.06
N HIS A 30 9.96 -18.54 -10.62
CA HIS A 30 9.21 -17.46 -11.26
C HIS A 30 10.02 -16.16 -11.29
N PHE A 31 10.54 -15.75 -10.11
CA PHE A 31 11.39 -14.57 -10.01
C PHE A 31 12.60 -14.62 -10.94
N LEU A 32 13.35 -15.75 -10.95
CA LEU A 32 14.54 -15.89 -11.80
C LEU A 32 14.21 -15.86 -13.28
N LYS A 33 13.07 -16.41 -13.70
CA LYS A 33 12.62 -16.34 -15.10
C LYS A 33 12.31 -14.91 -15.51
N ASP A 34 11.60 -14.16 -14.66
CA ASP A 34 11.23 -12.77 -14.93
C ASP A 34 12.46 -11.84 -14.88
N ALA A 35 13.32 -12.00 -13.88
CA ALA A 35 14.55 -11.22 -13.73
C ALA A 35 15.60 -11.52 -14.84
N GLY A 36 15.51 -12.66 -15.49
CA GLY A 36 16.35 -13.03 -16.63
C GLY A 36 15.92 -12.40 -17.96
N THR A 37 14.81 -11.68 -18.00
CA THR A 37 14.35 -10.92 -19.16
C THR A 37 14.99 -9.54 -19.20
N GLU A 38 14.98 -8.87 -20.37
CA GLU A 38 15.52 -7.51 -20.52
C GLU A 38 14.82 -6.48 -19.59
N LYS A 39 13.57 -6.75 -19.21
CA LYS A 39 12.77 -5.89 -18.35
C LYS A 39 12.06 -6.71 -17.28
N TYR A 40 12.52 -6.57 -16.04
CA TYR A 40 11.83 -7.17 -14.89
C TYR A 40 10.39 -6.69 -14.80
N GLY A 41 9.43 -7.61 -14.97
CA GLY A 41 8.00 -7.33 -14.94
C GLY A 41 7.42 -7.22 -13.53
N GLY A 42 8.04 -7.90 -12.57
CA GLY A 42 7.58 -7.98 -11.17
C GLY A 42 6.40 -8.93 -10.96
N PHE A 43 6.11 -9.24 -9.70
CA PHE A 43 4.98 -10.11 -9.37
C PHE A 43 3.65 -9.44 -9.72
N PRO A 44 2.81 -10.10 -10.50
CA PRO A 44 1.55 -9.54 -10.94
C PRO A 44 0.49 -9.55 -9.85
N SER A 45 -0.51 -8.69 -10.01
CA SER A 45 -1.69 -8.60 -9.16
C SER A 45 -2.93 -8.37 -10.02
N ALA A 46 -4.07 -8.91 -9.60
CA ALA A 46 -5.36 -8.58 -10.18
C ALA A 46 -5.99 -7.32 -9.55
N GLY A 47 -5.61 -6.98 -8.33
CA GLY A 47 -6.09 -5.78 -7.63
C GLY A 47 -7.50 -5.94 -7.06
N PHE A 48 -7.76 -7.01 -6.34
CA PHE A 48 -8.99 -7.19 -5.56
C PHE A 48 -8.70 -7.85 -4.21
N SER A 49 -9.56 -7.58 -3.24
CA SER A 49 -9.58 -8.27 -1.94
C SER A 49 -10.82 -9.15 -1.83
N PHE A 50 -10.73 -10.19 -1.03
CA PHE A 50 -11.79 -11.16 -0.93
C PHE A 50 -11.99 -11.69 0.49
N PHE A 51 -13.15 -12.28 0.71
CA PHE A 51 -13.51 -12.99 1.92
C PHE A 51 -13.97 -14.42 1.58
N PRO A 52 -13.62 -15.45 2.41
CA PRO A 52 -14.08 -16.80 2.23
C PRO A 52 -15.61 -16.93 2.29
N THR A 53 -16.21 -17.75 1.41
CA THR A 53 -17.66 -17.96 1.36
C THR A 53 -18.13 -19.14 2.22
N ARG A 54 -17.50 -19.37 3.38
CA ARG A 54 -17.89 -20.48 4.30
C ARG A 54 -19.31 -20.33 4.82
N ASP A 55 -19.72 -19.09 5.08
CA ASP A 55 -21.05 -18.78 5.60
C ASP A 55 -22.12 -19.01 4.53
N PRO A 56 -23.11 -19.90 4.76
CA PRO A 56 -24.22 -20.10 3.86
C PRO A 56 -25.08 -18.84 3.64
N GLN A 57 -25.19 -17.97 4.66
CA GLN A 57 -25.97 -16.75 4.58
C GLN A 57 -25.32 -15.75 3.62
N LEU A 58 -23.97 -15.64 3.67
CA LEU A 58 -23.22 -14.82 2.72
C LEU A 58 -23.43 -15.30 1.28
N ARG A 59 -23.38 -16.61 1.05
CA ARG A 59 -23.64 -17.20 -0.28
C ARG A 59 -25.05 -16.90 -0.77
N THR A 60 -26.05 -17.01 0.10
CA THR A 60 -27.44 -16.69 -0.22
C THR A 60 -27.60 -15.21 -0.52
N PHE A 61 -26.99 -14.35 0.29
CA PHE A 61 -26.99 -12.89 0.08
C PHE A 61 -26.35 -12.51 -1.27
N ALA A 62 -25.24 -13.11 -1.62
CA ALA A 62 -24.54 -12.88 -2.88
C ALA A 62 -25.20 -13.59 -4.09
N GLY A 63 -26.32 -14.30 -3.88
CA GLY A 63 -27.05 -14.99 -4.94
C GLY A 63 -26.29 -16.18 -5.53
N GLN A 64 -25.41 -16.82 -4.77
CA GLN A 64 -24.66 -17.97 -5.27
C GLN A 64 -25.58 -19.15 -5.60
N THR A 65 -25.40 -19.69 -6.80
CA THR A 65 -26.14 -20.87 -7.28
C THR A 65 -25.20 -22.03 -7.54
N GLY A 66 -25.72 -23.26 -7.49
CA GLY A 66 -24.96 -24.48 -7.81
C GLY A 66 -24.00 -24.92 -6.69
N LYS A 67 -22.82 -25.42 -7.09
CA LYS A 67 -21.82 -25.96 -6.17
C LYS A 67 -21.24 -24.85 -5.27
N PRO A 68 -21.26 -25.00 -3.94
CA PRO A 68 -20.64 -24.04 -3.03
C PRO A 68 -19.13 -23.96 -3.24
N GLY A 69 -18.62 -22.74 -3.36
CA GLY A 69 -17.19 -22.47 -3.57
C GLY A 69 -16.96 -21.00 -3.91
N GLY A 70 -15.72 -20.68 -4.20
CA GLY A 70 -15.31 -19.35 -4.54
C GLY A 70 -15.13 -18.41 -3.36
N VAL A 71 -14.73 -17.20 -3.66
CA VAL A 71 -14.49 -16.11 -2.70
C VAL A 71 -15.33 -14.90 -3.05
N TYR A 72 -15.87 -14.26 -2.01
CA TYR A 72 -16.65 -13.02 -2.13
C TYR A 72 -15.72 -11.81 -2.26
N VAL A 73 -15.87 -11.03 -3.32
CA VAL A 73 -15.09 -9.82 -3.56
C VAL A 73 -15.55 -8.72 -2.60
N THR A 74 -14.65 -8.29 -1.72
CA THR A 74 -14.91 -7.24 -0.71
C THR A 74 -14.46 -5.87 -1.14
N SER A 75 -13.42 -5.78 -1.97
CA SER A 75 -12.97 -4.54 -2.58
C SER A 75 -12.27 -4.81 -3.90
N VAL A 76 -12.30 -3.83 -4.78
CA VAL A 76 -11.55 -3.81 -6.03
C VAL A 76 -10.72 -2.53 -6.08
N GLU A 77 -9.47 -2.65 -6.45
CA GLU A 77 -8.56 -1.50 -6.47
C GLU A 77 -8.76 -0.68 -7.76
N PRO A 78 -8.95 0.64 -7.64
CA PRO A 78 -9.07 1.51 -8.80
C PRO A 78 -7.89 1.36 -9.76
N ASN A 79 -8.17 1.44 -11.05
CA ASN A 79 -7.17 1.35 -12.12
C ASN A 79 -6.39 0.03 -12.20
N MET A 80 -6.73 -0.99 -11.41
CA MET A 80 -6.11 -2.32 -11.45
C MET A 80 -6.86 -3.28 -12.38
N PRO A 81 -6.22 -4.39 -12.80
CA PRO A 81 -6.77 -5.32 -13.79
C PRO A 81 -8.19 -5.82 -13.53
N ALA A 82 -8.52 -6.16 -12.29
CA ALA A 82 -9.84 -6.67 -11.95
C ALA A 82 -10.97 -5.68 -12.29
N VAL A 83 -10.79 -4.39 -11.92
CA VAL A 83 -11.75 -3.32 -12.27
C VAL A 83 -11.84 -3.13 -13.78
N LYS A 84 -10.69 -3.08 -14.47
CA LYS A 84 -10.63 -2.93 -15.93
C LYS A 84 -11.37 -4.06 -16.66
N ALA A 85 -11.31 -5.28 -16.12
CA ALA A 85 -12.02 -6.44 -16.65
C ALA A 85 -13.50 -6.47 -16.30
N GLY A 86 -13.97 -5.64 -15.34
CA GLY A 86 -15.38 -5.55 -14.94
C GLY A 86 -15.75 -6.31 -13.67
N LEU A 87 -14.76 -6.79 -12.87
CA LEU A 87 -14.99 -7.36 -11.54
C LEU A 87 -15.52 -6.28 -10.60
N GLN A 88 -16.47 -6.63 -9.75
CA GLN A 88 -17.15 -5.72 -8.82
C GLN A 88 -17.19 -6.29 -7.41
N VAL A 89 -17.34 -5.40 -6.43
CA VAL A 89 -17.68 -5.79 -5.06
C VAL A 89 -19.01 -6.54 -5.07
N GLY A 90 -19.07 -7.65 -4.35
CA GLY A 90 -20.26 -8.52 -4.32
C GLY A 90 -20.18 -9.73 -5.24
N ASP A 91 -19.25 -9.75 -6.18
CA ASP A 91 -19.00 -10.92 -7.03
C ASP A 91 -18.47 -12.11 -6.21
N ILE A 92 -18.77 -13.33 -6.67
CA ILE A 92 -18.11 -14.53 -6.18
C ILE A 92 -17.20 -15.07 -7.27
N VAL A 93 -15.87 -15.00 -7.06
CA VAL A 93 -14.89 -15.59 -7.97
C VAL A 93 -14.79 -17.07 -7.70
N THR A 94 -15.24 -17.89 -8.65
CA THR A 94 -15.32 -19.36 -8.52
C THR A 94 -14.17 -20.10 -9.16
N GLU A 95 -13.54 -19.53 -10.21
CA GLU A 95 -12.37 -20.10 -10.88
C GLU A 95 -11.40 -19.00 -11.30
N ILE A 96 -10.12 -19.31 -11.27
CA ILE A 96 -9.02 -18.47 -11.78
C ILE A 96 -8.09 -19.36 -12.62
N GLY A 97 -7.89 -19.04 -13.88
CA GLY A 97 -7.02 -19.80 -14.77
C GLY A 97 -7.43 -21.26 -14.85
N HIS A 98 -8.74 -21.55 -14.94
CA HIS A 98 -9.36 -22.89 -14.95
C HIS A 98 -9.16 -23.70 -13.65
N ASN A 99 -8.69 -23.07 -12.57
CA ASN A 99 -8.60 -23.72 -11.27
C ASN A 99 -9.83 -23.33 -10.42
N TRP A 100 -10.56 -24.35 -9.96
CA TRP A 100 -11.70 -24.19 -9.06
C TRP A 100 -11.23 -23.67 -7.70
N ILE A 101 -11.89 -22.63 -7.20
CA ILE A 101 -11.64 -22.06 -5.88
C ILE A 101 -12.65 -22.59 -4.88
N ASP A 102 -12.19 -23.16 -3.77
CA ASP A 102 -13.08 -23.64 -2.71
C ASP A 102 -13.60 -22.49 -1.82
N GLN A 103 -14.50 -22.82 -0.85
CA GLN A 103 -15.09 -21.83 0.06
C GLN A 103 -14.08 -21.12 0.97
N ASN A 104 -12.85 -21.64 1.07
CA ASN A 104 -11.80 -21.07 1.89
C ASN A 104 -10.87 -20.15 1.07
N GLY A 105 -11.08 -20.08 -0.24
CA GLY A 105 -10.19 -19.36 -1.15
C GLY A 105 -8.98 -20.18 -1.60
N ASN A 106 -9.05 -21.52 -1.51
CA ASN A 106 -7.96 -22.38 -1.95
C ASN A 106 -8.32 -23.07 -3.28
N TYR A 107 -7.29 -23.38 -4.05
CA TYR A 107 -7.34 -24.31 -5.18
C TYR A 107 -6.51 -25.55 -4.87
N VAL A 108 -6.56 -26.55 -5.74
CA VAL A 108 -5.76 -27.78 -5.60
C VAL A 108 -4.56 -27.71 -6.54
N ASP A 109 -3.39 -27.49 -5.97
CA ASP A 109 -2.13 -27.56 -6.70
C ASP A 109 -1.69 -29.03 -6.83
N PRO A 110 -1.18 -29.46 -8.00
CA PRO A 110 -0.77 -30.85 -8.22
C PRO A 110 0.36 -31.33 -7.31
N LEU A 111 1.26 -30.44 -6.87
CA LEU A 111 2.42 -30.78 -6.04
C LEU A 111 2.18 -30.52 -4.55
N TYR A 112 1.50 -29.45 -4.23
CA TYR A 112 1.39 -28.95 -2.86
C TYR A 112 0.01 -29.15 -2.24
N GLY A 113 -0.96 -29.66 -2.99
CA GLY A 113 -2.33 -29.86 -2.51
C GLY A 113 -3.09 -28.53 -2.42
N LYS A 114 -3.81 -28.30 -1.32
CA LYS A 114 -4.62 -27.10 -1.17
C LYS A 114 -3.78 -25.88 -0.83
N ILE A 115 -3.77 -24.88 -1.73
CA ILE A 115 -3.04 -23.62 -1.60
C ILE A 115 -4.00 -22.47 -1.88
N GLU A 116 -3.76 -21.32 -1.25
CA GLU A 116 -4.53 -20.09 -1.45
C GLU A 116 -4.43 -19.58 -2.90
N LEU A 117 -5.55 -19.05 -3.41
CA LEU A 117 -5.71 -18.59 -4.79
C LEU A 117 -4.69 -17.52 -5.24
N THR A 118 -4.15 -16.73 -4.32
CA THR A 118 -3.11 -15.72 -4.65
C THR A 118 -1.86 -16.36 -5.25
N ASN A 119 -1.58 -17.63 -4.94
CA ASN A 119 -0.47 -18.37 -5.55
C ASN A 119 -0.64 -18.55 -7.06
N LEU A 120 -1.88 -18.69 -7.57
CA LEU A 120 -2.15 -18.75 -9.02
C LEU A 120 -1.64 -17.52 -9.75
N LEU A 121 -1.73 -16.36 -9.11
CA LEU A 121 -1.29 -15.10 -9.69
C LEU A 121 0.22 -14.87 -9.50
N THR A 122 0.79 -15.27 -8.36
CA THR A 122 2.17 -14.96 -7.99
C THR A 122 3.20 -15.99 -8.43
N ALA A 123 2.81 -17.27 -8.55
CA ALA A 123 3.74 -18.36 -8.91
C ALA A 123 3.55 -18.87 -10.35
N HIS A 124 2.34 -18.71 -10.91
CA HIS A 124 1.97 -19.32 -12.18
C HIS A 124 1.72 -18.34 -13.32
N ALA A 125 1.60 -17.04 -13.03
CA ALA A 125 1.34 -16.01 -14.03
C ALA A 125 2.38 -14.88 -13.99
N PHE A 126 2.61 -14.23 -15.12
CA PHE A 126 3.49 -13.06 -15.26
C PHE A 126 2.68 -11.78 -15.52
N ALA A 127 3.30 -10.64 -15.30
CA ALA A 127 2.72 -9.37 -15.71
C ALA A 127 2.55 -9.34 -17.24
N GLY A 128 1.34 -9.03 -17.70
CA GLY A 128 0.93 -9.09 -19.11
C GLY A 128 0.13 -10.34 -19.47
N ASP A 129 0.11 -11.38 -18.63
CA ASP A 129 -0.70 -12.57 -18.89
C ASP A 129 -2.19 -12.29 -18.77
N ASN A 130 -2.97 -12.90 -19.68
CA ASN A 130 -4.43 -12.91 -19.62
C ASN A 130 -4.89 -14.16 -18.89
N VAL A 131 -5.55 -13.95 -17.76
CA VAL A 131 -6.07 -15.02 -16.91
C VAL A 131 -7.59 -14.98 -16.89
N PRO A 132 -8.28 -16.07 -17.29
CA PRO A 132 -9.74 -16.12 -17.25
C PRO A 132 -10.21 -16.28 -15.79
N PHE A 133 -11.20 -15.48 -15.40
CA PHE A 133 -11.89 -15.55 -14.12
C PHE A 133 -13.34 -15.94 -14.36
N GLN A 134 -13.80 -17.02 -13.73
CA GLN A 134 -15.23 -17.35 -13.66
C GLN A 134 -15.82 -16.75 -12.40
N VAL A 135 -16.90 -16.02 -12.57
CA VAL A 135 -17.51 -15.22 -11.51
C VAL A 135 -19.01 -15.45 -11.48
N GLN A 136 -19.59 -15.48 -10.30
CA GLN A 136 -21.05 -15.40 -10.13
C GLN A 136 -21.46 -14.00 -9.63
N ARG A 137 -22.42 -13.38 -10.32
CA ARG A 137 -23.04 -12.09 -9.98
C ARG A 137 -24.54 -12.22 -10.14
N ASP A 138 -25.31 -11.96 -9.09
CA ASP A 138 -26.78 -12.03 -9.09
C ASP A 138 -27.31 -13.36 -9.64
N GLY A 139 -26.68 -14.47 -9.27
CA GLY A 139 -27.03 -15.82 -9.70
C GLY A 139 -26.63 -16.18 -11.13
N LYS A 140 -25.97 -15.28 -11.87
CA LYS A 140 -25.49 -15.51 -13.23
C LYS A 140 -23.99 -15.79 -13.26
N SER A 141 -23.59 -16.75 -14.09
CA SER A 141 -22.16 -16.99 -14.36
C SER A 141 -21.67 -16.02 -15.41
N LEU A 142 -20.55 -15.36 -15.13
CA LEU A 142 -19.85 -14.43 -16.01
C LEU A 142 -18.39 -14.89 -16.15
N GLU A 143 -17.79 -14.58 -17.29
CA GLU A 143 -16.37 -14.79 -17.52
C GLU A 143 -15.68 -13.47 -17.83
N PHE A 144 -14.56 -13.22 -17.16
CA PHE A 144 -13.71 -12.05 -17.39
C PHE A 144 -12.31 -12.49 -17.75
N ASN A 145 -11.70 -11.88 -18.77
CA ASN A 145 -10.28 -12.01 -19.05
C ASN A 145 -9.53 -10.87 -18.36
N VAL A 146 -8.75 -11.22 -17.35
CA VAL A 146 -8.00 -10.26 -16.54
C VAL A 146 -6.56 -10.23 -17.01
N THR A 147 -6.14 -9.13 -17.63
CA THR A 147 -4.73 -8.91 -18.00
C THR A 147 -3.97 -8.46 -16.77
N LEU A 148 -3.17 -9.35 -16.19
CA LEU A 148 -2.47 -9.09 -14.94
C LEU A 148 -1.40 -8.00 -15.09
N GLU A 149 -1.26 -7.14 -14.10
CA GLU A 149 -0.28 -6.05 -14.10
C GLU A 149 0.53 -6.06 -12.79
N HIS A 150 1.79 -5.68 -12.89
CA HIS A 150 2.58 -5.35 -11.70
C HIS A 150 2.22 -3.94 -11.22
N ARG A 151 1.87 -3.80 -9.95
CA ARG A 151 1.66 -2.49 -9.35
C ARG A 151 2.97 -1.94 -8.82
N ALA A 152 3.58 -1.01 -9.54
CA ALA A 152 4.80 -0.34 -9.08
C ALA A 152 4.56 0.43 -7.76
N ALA A 153 5.59 0.50 -6.91
CA ALA A 153 5.50 1.18 -5.59
C ALA A 153 5.00 2.63 -5.70
N LYS A 154 5.38 3.34 -6.77
CA LYS A 154 4.91 4.70 -7.04
C LYS A 154 3.40 4.85 -7.23
N ASN A 155 2.71 3.76 -7.61
CA ASN A 155 1.26 3.77 -7.86
C ASN A 155 0.42 3.50 -6.61
N TYR A 156 1.05 3.24 -5.46
CA TYR A 156 0.34 3.16 -4.18
C TYR A 156 0.24 4.54 -3.53
N VAL A 157 -0.88 4.82 -2.90
CA VAL A 157 -1.04 6.02 -2.06
C VAL A 157 -0.18 5.89 -0.81
N VAL A 158 -0.23 4.72 -0.15
CA VAL A 158 0.68 4.32 0.91
C VAL A 158 1.55 3.19 0.38
N ALA A 159 2.82 3.48 0.11
CA ALA A 159 3.73 2.51 -0.48
C ALA A 159 3.97 1.30 0.44
N PRO A 160 3.94 0.05 -0.07
CA PRO A 160 4.12 -1.14 0.75
C PRO A 160 5.55 -1.26 1.31
N TYR A 161 6.56 -1.17 0.44
CA TYR A 161 8.00 -1.16 0.77
C TYR A 161 8.79 -0.53 -0.37
N ASN A 162 9.82 0.21 -0.01
CA ASN A 162 10.88 0.66 -0.89
C ASN A 162 12.18 0.00 -0.43
N LEU A 163 12.47 -1.19 -0.97
CA LEU A 163 13.73 -1.87 -0.68
C LEU A 163 14.84 -1.16 -1.47
N ASP A 164 15.99 -1.01 -0.83
CA ASP A 164 17.21 -0.42 -1.40
C ASP A 164 17.05 1.04 -1.87
N GLN A 165 15.98 1.71 -1.47
CA GLN A 165 15.78 3.14 -1.70
C GLN A 165 15.71 3.86 -0.35
N PRO A 166 16.49 4.92 -0.16
CA PRO A 166 16.40 5.73 1.04
C PRO A 166 15.05 6.47 1.08
N PRO A 167 14.53 6.78 2.29
CA PRO A 167 13.26 7.46 2.44
C PRO A 167 13.28 8.86 1.80
N LEU A 168 12.16 9.23 1.18
CA LEU A 168 11.93 10.60 0.73
C LEU A 168 11.58 11.47 1.93
N TYR A 169 12.11 12.68 1.97
CA TYR A 169 11.84 13.63 3.06
C TYR A 169 12.03 15.08 2.61
N TYR A 170 11.44 15.99 3.37
CA TYR A 170 11.63 17.42 3.28
C TYR A 170 11.72 18.03 4.67
N VAL A 171 12.75 18.83 4.94
CA VAL A 171 12.97 19.52 6.23
C VAL A 171 12.79 21.01 6.04
N LEU A 172 11.82 21.58 6.75
CA LEU A 172 11.44 22.97 6.67
C LEU A 172 11.57 23.65 8.02
N GLY A 173 12.63 24.43 8.24
CA GLY A 173 12.86 25.17 9.47
C GLY A 173 12.92 24.29 10.74
N GLY A 174 13.12 22.97 10.60
CA GLY A 174 13.09 21.98 11.67
C GLY A 174 11.92 21.01 11.57
N VAL A 175 10.86 21.35 10.87
CA VAL A 175 9.72 20.43 10.63
C VAL A 175 10.10 19.39 9.58
N ILE A 176 9.93 18.10 9.88
CA ILE A 176 10.25 17.00 8.98
C ILE A 176 8.97 16.44 8.37
N PHE A 177 8.93 16.42 7.04
CA PHE A 177 7.85 15.83 6.25
C PHE A 177 8.33 14.57 5.54
N GLN A 178 7.45 13.56 5.48
CA GLN A 178 7.67 12.30 4.78
C GLN A 178 6.40 11.87 4.06
N GLU A 179 6.53 10.97 3.08
CA GLU A 179 5.37 10.25 2.53
C GLU A 179 5.07 9.03 3.40
N LEU A 180 3.80 8.88 3.78
CA LEU A 180 3.36 7.71 4.55
C LEU A 180 3.61 6.42 3.76
N SER A 181 4.27 5.47 4.39
CA SER A 181 4.56 4.16 3.82
C SER A 181 4.41 3.06 4.87
N ARG A 182 4.19 1.82 4.45
CA ARG A 182 4.20 0.68 5.38
C ARG A 182 5.55 0.46 6.03
N GLN A 183 6.63 0.85 5.37
CA GLN A 183 7.96 0.84 5.98
C GLN A 183 8.01 1.78 7.18
N TYR A 184 7.50 3.02 7.02
CA TYR A 184 7.39 3.97 8.12
C TYR A 184 6.47 3.47 9.24
N LEU A 185 5.29 2.91 8.90
CA LEU A 185 4.39 2.33 9.89
C LEU A 185 5.03 1.19 10.71
N LYS A 186 5.97 0.45 10.16
CA LYS A 186 6.67 -0.63 10.86
C LYS A 186 7.70 -0.18 11.88
N GLU A 187 8.03 1.10 11.94
CA GLU A 187 8.85 1.67 13.03
C GLU A 187 8.17 1.46 14.40
N TRP A 188 6.83 1.30 14.43
CA TRP A 188 6.09 0.89 15.63
C TRP A 188 6.13 -0.63 15.91
N GLY A 189 7.01 -1.38 15.22
CA GLY A 189 7.23 -2.81 15.46
C GLY A 189 6.25 -3.76 14.76
N ALA A 190 6.29 -5.03 15.17
CA ALA A 190 5.49 -6.09 14.55
C ALA A 190 3.97 -5.88 14.66
N ASN A 191 3.52 -5.20 15.70
CA ASN A 191 2.12 -4.91 15.98
C ASN A 191 1.70 -3.49 15.55
N TRP A 192 2.39 -2.90 14.60
CA TRP A 192 2.17 -1.52 14.15
C TRP A 192 0.70 -1.17 13.87
N GLN A 193 -0.13 -2.13 13.43
CA GLN A 193 -1.56 -1.90 13.19
C GLN A 193 -2.35 -1.50 14.46
N LYS A 194 -1.78 -1.77 15.64
CA LYS A 194 -2.36 -1.38 16.94
C LYS A 194 -1.63 -0.22 17.58
N GLU A 195 -0.33 -0.10 17.33
CA GLU A 195 0.57 0.81 18.05
C GLU A 195 0.87 2.10 17.29
N ALA A 196 0.86 2.06 15.95
CA ALA A 196 1.01 3.26 15.14
C ALA A 196 -0.20 4.21 15.28
N PRO A 197 -0.05 5.50 14.96
CA PRO A 197 -1.16 6.43 14.93
C PRO A 197 -2.34 5.87 14.12
N GLN A 198 -3.51 5.76 14.76
CA GLN A 198 -4.67 5.05 14.16
C GLN A 198 -5.12 5.71 12.85
N ARG A 199 -4.90 7.02 12.69
CA ARG A 199 -5.15 7.73 11.44
C ARG A 199 -4.31 7.17 10.31
N PHE A 200 -3.03 6.90 10.55
CA PHE A 200 -2.12 6.34 9.53
C PHE A 200 -2.50 4.91 9.15
N VAL A 201 -2.86 4.09 10.14
CA VAL A 201 -3.35 2.73 9.92
C VAL A 201 -4.63 2.73 9.09
N TYR A 202 -5.55 3.67 9.39
CA TYR A 202 -6.78 3.86 8.63
C TYR A 202 -6.49 4.25 7.17
N LEU A 203 -5.57 5.19 6.94
CA LEU A 203 -5.18 5.62 5.59
C LEU A 203 -4.52 4.48 4.79
N ASP A 204 -3.68 3.64 5.42
CA ASP A 204 -3.10 2.47 4.76
C ASP A 204 -4.17 1.44 4.38
N ARG A 205 -5.08 1.16 5.32
CA ARG A 205 -6.09 0.11 5.15
C ARG A 205 -7.12 0.46 4.09
N PHE A 206 -7.57 1.71 4.06
CA PHE A 206 -8.69 2.18 3.23
C PHE A 206 -8.23 3.09 2.08
N GLN A 207 -6.94 3.06 1.71
CA GLN A 207 -6.39 3.94 0.68
C GLN A 207 -7.14 3.86 -0.65
N SER A 208 -7.60 2.68 -1.07
CA SER A 208 -8.33 2.50 -2.33
C SER A 208 -9.73 3.09 -2.31
N GLU A 209 -10.38 3.13 -1.14
CA GLU A 209 -11.71 3.72 -0.95
C GLU A 209 -11.62 5.24 -0.76
N LEU A 210 -10.63 5.70 0.00
CA LEU A 210 -10.42 7.11 0.30
C LEU A 210 -9.87 7.89 -0.89
N PHE A 211 -9.11 7.24 -1.74
CA PHE A 211 -8.41 7.84 -2.87
C PHE A 211 -8.63 7.03 -4.15
N PRO A 212 -9.87 6.95 -4.65
CA PRO A 212 -10.23 6.10 -5.78
C PRO A 212 -9.52 6.50 -7.09
N GLU A 213 -9.08 7.75 -7.19
CA GLU A 213 -8.35 8.24 -8.36
C GLU A 213 -6.88 7.79 -8.35
N GLY A 214 -6.35 7.34 -7.20
CA GLY A 214 -4.94 7.05 -7.05
C GLY A 214 -4.06 8.29 -7.27
N HIS A 215 -2.84 8.09 -7.75
CA HIS A 215 -1.92 9.17 -8.18
C HIS A 215 -1.64 10.26 -7.14
N ARG A 216 -1.71 9.93 -5.86
CA ARG A 216 -1.32 10.80 -4.76
C ARG A 216 -0.59 10.02 -3.68
N LYS A 217 0.13 10.75 -2.84
CA LYS A 217 0.72 10.27 -1.60
C LYS A 217 0.02 10.93 -0.41
N VAL A 218 0.19 10.35 0.76
CA VAL A 218 -0.16 11.00 2.02
C VAL A 218 1.12 11.58 2.59
N VAL A 219 1.21 12.91 2.63
CA VAL A 219 2.33 13.61 3.25
C VAL A 219 2.03 13.82 4.72
N VAL A 220 2.98 13.47 5.57
CA VAL A 220 2.86 13.59 7.02
C VAL A 220 3.98 14.45 7.59
N LEU A 221 3.66 15.28 8.57
CA LEU A 221 4.63 15.85 9.49
C LEU A 221 5.00 14.73 10.47
N SER A 222 6.24 14.24 10.38
CA SER A 222 6.69 13.09 11.18
C SER A 222 7.18 13.51 12.56
N GLN A 223 7.92 14.58 12.64
CA GLN A 223 8.45 15.16 13.89
C GLN A 223 8.97 16.59 13.64
N VAL A 224 9.29 17.27 14.72
CA VAL A 224 9.89 18.60 14.71
C VAL A 224 11.26 18.54 15.39
N LEU A 225 12.30 19.04 14.72
CA LEU A 225 13.61 19.25 15.31
C LEU A 225 13.62 20.62 15.99
N PRO A 226 14.16 20.74 17.21
CA PRO A 226 14.33 22.03 17.86
C PRO A 226 15.13 23.02 17.00
N ALA A 227 14.50 24.17 16.71
CA ALA A 227 15.08 25.28 15.95
C ALA A 227 14.36 26.57 16.34
N ASN A 228 14.95 27.74 16.05
CA ASN A 228 14.27 29.00 16.38
C ASN A 228 12.97 29.19 15.59
N ALA A 229 12.91 28.66 14.36
CA ALA A 229 11.71 28.73 13.52
C ALA A 229 10.57 27.83 14.04
N THR A 230 10.84 26.87 14.94
CA THR A 230 9.86 25.91 15.43
C THR A 230 9.53 26.05 16.91
N ILE A 231 9.93 27.15 17.55
CA ILE A 231 9.61 27.40 18.97
C ILE A 231 8.09 27.35 19.19
N GLY A 232 7.67 26.49 20.10
CA GLY A 232 6.27 26.25 20.41
C GLY A 232 5.59 25.16 19.58
N TYR A 233 6.32 24.53 18.66
CA TYR A 233 5.88 23.40 17.84
C TYR A 233 6.66 22.11 18.14
N ASP A 234 7.51 22.10 19.17
CA ASP A 234 8.48 21.04 19.47
C ASP A 234 7.84 19.66 19.67
N ASP A 235 6.62 19.61 20.21
CA ASP A 235 5.89 18.37 20.51
C ASP A 235 5.02 17.88 19.35
N LEU A 236 5.01 18.61 18.21
CA LEU A 236 4.17 18.21 17.08
C LEU A 236 4.76 17.02 16.34
N ALA A 237 3.94 15.99 16.15
CA ALA A 237 4.28 14.81 15.39
C ALA A 237 3.03 14.15 14.81
N TYR A 238 3.23 13.35 13.75
CA TYR A 238 2.23 12.45 13.18
C TYR A 238 0.98 13.14 12.64
N LEU A 239 1.13 14.34 12.06
CA LEU A 239 0.03 15.11 11.47
C LEU A 239 -0.02 14.89 9.95
N VAL A 240 -1.22 14.68 9.41
CA VAL A 240 -1.43 14.60 7.96
C VAL A 240 -1.53 15.99 7.37
N VAL A 241 -0.67 16.30 6.39
CA VAL A 241 -0.66 17.59 5.71
C VAL A 241 -1.71 17.60 4.60
N LYS A 242 -2.55 18.65 4.59
CA LYS A 242 -3.59 18.87 3.57
C LYS A 242 -3.17 19.90 2.53
N LYS A 243 -2.70 21.06 3.02
CA LYS A 243 -2.32 22.18 2.16
C LYS A 243 -1.09 22.89 2.71
N VAL A 244 -0.37 23.50 1.80
CA VAL A 244 0.69 24.49 2.13
C VAL A 244 0.43 25.75 1.30
N ASN A 245 0.39 26.91 1.96
CA ASN A 245 0.09 28.20 1.35
C ASN A 245 -1.18 28.19 0.48
N GLY A 246 -2.21 27.45 0.92
CA GLY A 246 -3.48 27.26 0.21
C GLY A 246 -3.47 26.23 -0.92
N ALA A 247 -2.29 25.77 -1.38
CA ALA A 247 -2.17 24.71 -2.38
C ALA A 247 -2.38 23.33 -1.76
N GLU A 248 -3.16 22.46 -2.41
CA GLU A 248 -3.33 21.06 -1.97
C GLU A 248 -2.03 20.27 -2.13
N VAL A 249 -1.67 19.48 -1.11
CA VAL A 249 -0.47 18.65 -1.09
C VAL A 249 -0.87 17.20 -1.39
N LYS A 250 -0.36 16.67 -2.50
CA LYS A 250 -0.56 15.27 -2.95
C LYS A 250 0.75 14.48 -3.01
N SER A 251 1.89 15.15 -2.77
CA SER A 251 3.23 14.55 -2.75
C SER A 251 4.20 15.46 -2.00
N LEU A 252 5.38 14.95 -1.65
CA LEU A 252 6.46 15.80 -1.12
C LEU A 252 6.91 16.87 -2.12
N ALA A 253 6.85 16.56 -3.42
CA ALA A 253 7.18 17.53 -4.46
C ALA A 253 6.20 18.72 -4.49
N ASP A 254 4.89 18.44 -4.32
CA ASP A 254 3.88 19.51 -4.22
C ASP A 254 4.12 20.38 -2.98
N LEU A 255 4.46 19.76 -1.85
CA LEU A 255 4.81 20.48 -0.62
C LEU A 255 6.02 21.39 -0.87
N ALA A 256 7.11 20.83 -1.42
CA ALA A 256 8.33 21.59 -1.70
C ALA A 256 8.09 22.77 -2.67
N GLU A 257 7.22 22.59 -3.66
CA GLU A 257 6.85 23.67 -4.57
C GLU A 257 5.99 24.73 -3.88
N ALA A 258 4.98 24.32 -3.11
CA ALA A 258 4.09 25.24 -2.40
C ALA A 258 4.82 26.12 -1.37
N VAL A 259 5.86 25.59 -0.71
CA VAL A 259 6.70 26.33 0.25
C VAL A 259 7.40 27.52 -0.39
N LYS A 260 7.70 27.48 -1.67
CA LYS A 260 8.36 28.60 -2.40
C LYS A 260 7.49 29.84 -2.55
N HIS A 261 6.20 29.73 -2.24
CA HIS A 261 5.20 30.80 -2.39
C HIS A 261 4.59 31.23 -1.05
N PRO A 262 5.38 31.80 -0.10
CA PRO A 262 4.87 32.21 1.20
C PRO A 262 3.80 33.31 1.05
N ILE A 263 2.83 33.33 1.97
CA ILE A 263 1.76 34.33 2.02
C ILE A 263 2.09 35.33 3.13
N ASP A 264 2.22 36.59 2.78
CA ASP A 264 2.56 37.68 3.71
C ASP A 264 3.82 37.42 4.56
N GLY A 265 4.81 36.73 3.95
CA GLY A 265 6.06 36.36 4.63
C GLY A 265 6.00 35.09 5.47
N PHE A 266 4.86 34.40 5.51
CA PHE A 266 4.66 33.16 6.27
C PHE A 266 4.39 31.97 5.36
N ILE A 267 4.91 30.82 5.77
CA ILE A 267 4.58 29.51 5.23
C ILE A 267 3.48 28.94 6.12
N LYS A 268 2.30 28.76 5.56
CA LYS A 268 1.10 28.25 6.24
C LYS A 268 0.87 26.78 5.88
N ILE A 269 0.92 25.90 6.89
CA ILE A 269 0.74 24.46 6.73
C ILE A 269 -0.59 24.08 7.38
N GLU A 270 -1.53 23.60 6.57
CA GLU A 270 -2.81 23.08 7.04
C GLU A 270 -2.74 21.57 7.23
N THR A 271 -3.23 21.08 8.37
CA THR A 271 -3.22 19.67 8.78
C THR A 271 -4.63 19.10 8.93
N GLU A 272 -4.76 17.78 8.97
CA GLU A 272 -6.04 17.12 9.27
C GLU A 272 -6.35 17.08 10.75
N GLU A 273 -5.33 16.96 11.60
CA GLU A 273 -5.41 16.91 13.07
C GLU A 273 -5.15 18.30 13.68
N ASP A 274 -5.28 18.43 14.99
CA ASP A 274 -4.90 19.63 15.73
C ASP A 274 -3.39 19.64 16.05
N PRO A 275 -2.76 20.82 15.86
CA PRO A 275 -3.31 22.09 15.40
C PRO A 275 -3.66 22.04 13.91
N LYS A 276 -4.78 22.68 13.53
CA LYS A 276 -5.24 22.70 12.12
C LYS A 276 -4.38 23.53 11.23
N GLN A 277 -3.52 24.36 11.79
CA GLN A 277 -2.63 25.25 11.06
C GLN A 277 -1.34 25.48 11.83
N ILE A 278 -0.23 25.47 11.12
CA ILE A 278 1.12 25.79 11.58
C ILE A 278 1.61 26.94 10.71
N GLU A 279 2.18 27.97 11.32
CA GLU A 279 2.70 29.14 10.62
C GLU A 279 4.19 29.30 10.92
N LEU A 280 5.02 29.33 9.90
CA LEU A 280 6.46 29.52 10.00
C LEU A 280 6.85 30.81 9.24
N GLU A 281 7.67 31.67 9.84
CA GLU A 281 8.21 32.83 9.16
C GLU A 281 9.23 32.38 8.11
N ALA A 282 8.98 32.69 6.83
CA ALA A 282 9.78 32.22 5.71
C ALA A 282 11.25 32.66 5.78
N ALA A 283 11.49 33.89 6.26
CA ALA A 283 12.85 34.44 6.43
C ALA A 283 13.61 33.66 7.51
N GLN A 284 12.96 33.32 8.62
CA GLN A 284 13.58 32.58 9.70
C GLN A 284 13.86 31.13 9.28
N VAL A 285 12.92 30.48 8.61
CA VAL A 285 13.10 29.14 8.02
C VAL A 285 14.33 29.09 7.11
N ALA A 286 14.50 30.08 6.24
CA ALA A 286 15.65 30.18 5.35
C ALA A 286 16.97 30.40 6.12
N ALA A 287 16.94 31.19 7.18
CA ALA A 287 18.11 31.46 8.01
C ALA A 287 18.58 30.25 8.82
N GLU A 288 17.65 29.38 9.24
CA GLU A 288 17.94 28.17 10.03
C GLU A 288 18.56 27.02 9.21
N ALA A 289 18.41 27.02 7.90
CA ALA A 289 18.80 25.91 7.04
C ALA A 289 20.27 25.45 7.24
N PRO A 290 21.29 26.33 7.27
CA PRO A 290 22.66 25.90 7.51
C PRO A 290 22.88 25.29 8.92
N ALA A 291 22.26 25.89 9.94
CA ALA A 291 22.40 25.42 11.33
C ALA A 291 21.74 24.04 11.51
N LEU A 292 20.61 23.78 10.86
CA LEU A 292 19.97 22.46 10.88
C LEU A 292 20.87 21.39 10.25
N GLN A 293 21.49 21.69 9.11
CA GLN A 293 22.41 20.75 8.46
C GLN A 293 23.61 20.45 9.32
N GLU A 294 24.21 21.46 9.94
CA GLU A 294 25.38 21.31 10.80
C GLU A 294 25.06 20.57 12.12
N ASN A 295 24.05 21.06 12.85
CA ASN A 295 23.71 20.54 14.18
C ASN A 295 23.18 19.10 14.15
N TYR A 296 22.44 18.72 13.13
CA TYR A 296 21.85 17.39 13.00
C TYR A 296 22.56 16.49 12.00
N GLY A 297 23.64 16.94 11.36
CA GLY A 297 24.39 16.17 10.38
C GLY A 297 23.57 15.81 9.13
N ILE A 298 22.63 16.65 8.74
CA ILE A 298 21.73 16.40 7.61
C ILE A 298 22.42 16.82 6.31
N PRO A 299 22.76 15.89 5.40
CA PRO A 299 23.51 16.22 4.19
C PRO A 299 22.72 17.07 3.20
N SER A 300 21.40 16.94 3.17
CA SER A 300 20.47 17.73 2.37
C SER A 300 19.17 17.89 3.14
N LEU A 301 18.53 19.07 3.05
CA LEU A 301 17.22 19.31 3.67
C LEU A 301 16.05 18.69 2.86
N GLU A 302 16.33 18.17 1.70
CA GLU A 302 15.33 17.52 0.87
C GLU A 302 15.89 16.29 0.14
N ARG A 303 15.02 15.32 -0.03
CA ARG A 303 15.14 14.19 -0.95
C ARG A 303 13.75 13.90 -1.49
N LEU A 304 13.52 14.27 -2.74
CA LEU A 304 12.20 14.20 -3.40
C LEU A 304 12.13 13.07 -4.45
N GLU A 305 13.29 12.49 -4.78
CA GLU A 305 13.46 11.38 -5.73
C GLU A 305 14.38 10.29 -5.19
#